data_e971d7616fd00b968c3f5ff8ca773a1a
#
_entry.id   e971d7616fd00b968c3f5ff8ca773a1a
#
_cell.length_a   1.000
_cell.length_b   1.000
_cell.length_c   1.000
_cell.angle_alpha   90.00
_cell.angle_beta   90.00
_cell.angle_gamma   90.00
#
_symmetry.space_group_name_H-M   'P 1'
#
loop_
_entity.id
_entity.type
_entity.pdbx_description
1 polymer ?
#
loop_
_entity_poly.entity_id
_entity_poly.type
_entity_poly.pdbx_seq_one_letter_code
_entity_poly.pdbx_strand_id
1 'polypeptide(L)'
;MVQSAIICVASPLQALCAIEAIKHFKIENYRLYVVNDYMSLSNIVGVFGKNISYEVLPFKTKWYLQLYFMILCLFSSHGDIDYLIMGDFRLFALKFRFLPKLRKNGKIIYVDDGNYLVSLSKGLCQLSLATRVRSFFFSWVTYVRSIMDNNYFTIFYQLINKKEWNLIHNNMESLSGLADSSEKAVYIIGTASSIYCDTIGISSDRYKKVLLHVMKTIKENFPNDIIYYIPHRRDDASWIKEACDAIGIKYYKCESCVEIDIIHRNASPIEIFGFSSTALITLKRLFSKTKVTNLFIEGGCNKQGVKEYMSLIDDFIQLGIQTQKI
;
A
#
# COMPACT_ATOMS: atom_id res chain seq x y z
N MET A 1 -17.67 -22.48 12.61
CA MET A 1 -16.91 -21.72 13.64
C MET A 1 -16.73 -20.31 13.11
N VAL A 2 -17.02 -19.32 13.93
CA VAL A 2 -16.82 -17.91 13.64
C VAL A 2 -15.32 -17.65 13.58
N GLN A 3 -14.83 -17.08 12.47
CA GLN A 3 -13.39 -16.81 12.30
C GLN A 3 -13.00 -15.49 12.96
N SER A 4 -11.86 -15.48 13.62
CA SER A 4 -11.37 -14.35 14.40
C SER A 4 -9.96 -13.93 13.98
N ALA A 5 -9.65 -12.60 14.06
CA ALA A 5 -8.36 -12.07 13.67
C ALA A 5 -7.84 -10.96 14.60
N ILE A 6 -6.53 -10.81 14.57
CA ILE A 6 -5.81 -9.59 14.97
C ILE A 6 -5.23 -8.96 13.69
N ILE A 7 -5.46 -7.67 13.52
CA ILE A 7 -5.05 -6.90 12.35
C ILE A 7 -4.09 -5.81 12.77
N CYS A 8 -2.90 -5.76 12.17
CA CYS A 8 -1.88 -4.75 12.44
C CYS A 8 -1.50 -4.04 11.14
N VAL A 9 -1.85 -2.77 11.01
CA VAL A 9 -1.61 -1.95 9.81
C VAL A 9 -0.95 -0.63 10.14
N ALA A 10 -0.09 -0.13 9.24
CA ALA A 10 0.67 1.11 9.40
C ALA A 10 0.46 2.09 8.23
N SER A 11 -0.28 1.71 7.20
CA SER A 11 -0.55 2.57 6.04
C SER A 11 -1.96 2.38 5.49
N PRO A 12 -2.51 3.36 4.76
CA PRO A 12 -3.83 3.23 4.14
C PRO A 12 -3.94 2.06 3.15
N LEU A 13 -2.89 1.77 2.37
CA LEU A 13 -2.87 0.62 1.48
C LEU A 13 -2.95 -0.70 2.25
N GLN A 14 -2.18 -0.83 3.34
CA GLN A 14 -2.26 -2.01 4.21
C GLN A 14 -3.67 -2.17 4.81
N ALA A 15 -4.30 -1.07 5.21
CA ALA A 15 -5.67 -1.06 5.71
C ALA A 15 -6.67 -1.53 4.64
N LEU A 16 -6.52 -1.03 3.41
CA LEU A 16 -7.33 -1.41 2.26
C LEU A 16 -7.22 -2.92 1.97
N CYS A 17 -5.99 -3.43 1.90
CA CYS A 17 -5.73 -4.85 1.70
C CYS A 17 -6.21 -5.72 2.88
N ALA A 18 -6.18 -5.18 4.11
CA ALA A 18 -6.70 -5.88 5.29
C ALA A 18 -8.23 -6.02 5.24
N ILE A 19 -8.96 -5.01 4.76
CA ILE A 19 -10.43 -5.10 4.56
C ILE A 19 -10.76 -6.18 3.54
N GLU A 20 -10.04 -6.24 2.43
CA GLU A 20 -10.22 -7.30 1.44
C GLU A 20 -9.91 -8.68 2.04
N ALA A 21 -8.86 -8.79 2.87
CA ALA A 21 -8.54 -10.03 3.57
C ALA A 21 -9.63 -10.45 4.56
N ILE A 22 -10.22 -9.51 5.33
CA ILE A 22 -11.35 -9.76 6.22
C ILE A 22 -12.49 -10.43 5.45
N LYS A 23 -12.85 -9.89 4.30
CA LYS A 23 -13.94 -10.43 3.47
C LYS A 23 -13.56 -11.75 2.80
N HIS A 24 -12.35 -11.84 2.24
CA HIS A 24 -11.86 -13.06 1.58
C HIS A 24 -11.82 -14.27 2.53
N PHE A 25 -11.31 -14.07 3.75
CA PHE A 25 -11.23 -15.13 4.76
C PHE A 25 -12.47 -15.25 5.63
N LYS A 26 -13.54 -14.49 5.35
CA LYS A 26 -14.82 -14.49 6.08
C LYS A 26 -14.63 -14.28 7.59
N ILE A 27 -13.80 -13.30 7.96
CA ILE A 27 -13.50 -12.97 9.35
C ILE A 27 -14.65 -12.15 9.91
N GLU A 28 -15.29 -12.63 10.97
CA GLU A 28 -16.45 -11.98 11.59
C GLU A 28 -16.05 -11.13 12.81
N ASN A 29 -15.03 -11.58 13.55
CA ASN A 29 -14.54 -10.90 14.73
C ASN A 29 -13.09 -10.51 14.59
N TYR A 30 -12.78 -9.23 14.74
CA TYR A 30 -11.37 -8.79 14.70
C TYR A 30 -11.07 -7.65 15.66
N ARG A 31 -9.78 -7.53 16.02
CA ARG A 31 -9.22 -6.40 16.77
C ARG A 31 -8.24 -5.67 15.86
N LEU A 32 -8.46 -4.36 15.71
CA LEU A 32 -7.60 -3.52 14.87
C LEU A 32 -6.54 -2.82 15.71
N TYR A 33 -5.29 -2.98 15.31
CA TYR A 33 -4.13 -2.27 15.83
C TYR A 33 -3.53 -1.41 14.73
N VAL A 34 -3.47 -0.10 14.97
CA VAL A 34 -2.83 0.85 14.04
C VAL A 34 -1.43 1.15 14.54
N VAL A 35 -0.44 0.83 13.74
CA VAL A 35 0.97 1.12 14.03
C VAL A 35 1.26 2.53 13.56
N ASN A 36 1.36 3.45 14.50
CA ASN A 36 1.40 4.87 14.16
C ASN A 36 2.82 5.38 13.94
N ASP A 37 3.04 6.00 12.78
CA ASP A 37 4.13 6.93 12.50
C ASP A 37 3.69 8.40 12.56
N TYR A 38 2.57 8.69 13.21
CA TYR A 38 1.92 10.01 13.41
C TYR A 38 1.30 10.67 12.17
N MET A 39 1.64 10.25 10.94
CA MET A 39 1.18 10.94 9.72
C MET A 39 0.00 10.30 8.99
N SER A 40 -0.43 9.12 9.39
CA SER A 40 -1.41 8.34 8.62
C SER A 40 -2.62 7.85 9.41
N LEU A 41 -2.73 8.17 10.70
CA LEU A 41 -3.77 7.58 11.56
C LEU A 41 -5.18 7.83 11.04
N SER A 42 -5.52 9.09 10.75
CA SER A 42 -6.85 9.46 10.24
C SER A 42 -7.16 8.75 8.92
N ASN A 43 -6.20 8.70 8.01
CA ASN A 43 -6.34 8.03 6.72
C ASN A 43 -6.55 6.51 6.88
N ILE A 44 -5.81 5.86 7.79
CA ILE A 44 -5.95 4.42 8.06
C ILE A 44 -7.32 4.12 8.66
N VAL A 45 -7.72 4.89 9.67
CA VAL A 45 -9.03 4.73 10.33
C VAL A 45 -10.16 5.02 9.36
N GLY A 46 -10.01 6.04 8.49
CA GLY A 46 -10.98 6.38 7.45
C GLY A 46 -11.28 5.23 6.49
N VAL A 47 -10.30 4.38 6.19
CA VAL A 47 -10.48 3.19 5.34
C VAL A 47 -11.41 2.16 6.00
N PHE A 48 -11.30 1.95 7.31
CA PHE A 48 -12.16 1.02 8.05
C PHE A 48 -13.54 1.59 8.39
N GLY A 49 -13.72 2.90 8.32
CA GLY A 49 -14.95 3.61 8.71
C GLY A 49 -14.86 4.28 10.08
N LYS A 50 -15.66 5.32 10.28
CA LYS A 50 -15.56 6.24 11.44
C LYS A 50 -15.88 5.61 12.81
N ASN A 51 -16.58 4.47 12.84
CA ASN A 51 -17.08 3.86 14.08
C ASN A 51 -16.31 2.62 14.52
N ILE A 52 -15.11 2.38 13.99
CA ILE A 52 -14.34 1.20 14.36
C ILE A 52 -13.54 1.43 15.65
N SER A 53 -13.54 0.42 16.52
CA SER A 53 -12.65 0.38 17.69
C SER A 53 -11.25 -0.05 17.27
N TYR A 54 -10.23 0.71 17.67
CA TYR A 54 -8.83 0.42 17.38
C TYR A 54 -7.92 0.80 18.55
N GLU A 55 -6.76 0.15 18.60
CA GLU A 55 -5.66 0.52 19.51
C GLU A 55 -4.47 1.04 18.71
N VAL A 56 -3.84 2.11 19.20
CA VAL A 56 -2.63 2.67 18.58
C VAL A 56 -1.39 2.05 19.23
N LEU A 57 -0.51 1.50 18.40
CA LEU A 57 0.77 0.92 18.84
C LEU A 57 1.95 1.74 18.33
N PRO A 58 3.04 1.87 19.12
CA PRO A 58 4.24 2.56 18.69
C PRO A 58 4.95 1.77 17.57
N PHE A 59 5.43 2.48 16.55
CA PHE A 59 6.20 1.87 15.45
C PHE A 59 7.52 1.26 15.94
N LYS A 60 8.21 1.95 16.86
CA LYS A 60 9.50 1.50 17.41
C LYS A 60 9.31 0.80 18.74
N THR A 61 9.73 -0.45 18.81
CA THR A 61 9.75 -1.24 20.06
C THR A 61 11.19 -1.44 20.50
N LYS A 62 11.47 -1.21 21.77
CA LYS A 62 12.80 -1.41 22.36
C LYS A 62 13.22 -2.88 22.21
N TRP A 63 14.51 -3.15 21.94
CA TRP A 63 15.01 -4.48 21.62
C TRP A 63 14.77 -5.53 22.72
N TYR A 64 14.84 -5.12 24.00
CA TYR A 64 14.59 -6.03 25.13
C TYR A 64 13.12 -6.47 25.21
N LEU A 65 12.16 -5.63 24.79
CA LEU A 65 10.76 -6.03 24.69
C LEU A 65 10.56 -7.06 23.57
N GLN A 66 11.32 -6.95 22.47
CA GLN A 66 11.27 -7.97 21.42
C GLN A 66 11.75 -9.32 21.93
N LEU A 67 12.86 -9.34 22.68
CA LEU A 67 13.38 -10.54 23.32
C LEU A 67 12.39 -11.11 24.36
N TYR A 68 11.81 -10.25 25.18
CA TYR A 68 10.79 -10.64 26.15
C TYR A 68 9.59 -11.31 25.47
N PHE A 69 9.02 -10.70 24.42
CA PHE A 69 7.92 -11.29 23.68
C PHE A 69 8.30 -12.61 22.98
N MET A 70 9.52 -12.72 22.49
CA MET A 70 10.02 -13.96 21.90
C MET A 70 10.07 -15.09 22.94
N ILE A 71 10.58 -14.82 24.13
CA ILE A 71 10.63 -15.79 25.23
C ILE A 71 9.20 -16.18 25.64
N LEU A 72 8.31 -15.21 25.84
CA LEU A 72 6.91 -15.49 26.14
C LEU A 72 6.26 -16.39 25.11
N CYS A 73 6.55 -16.18 23.81
CA CYS A 73 6.01 -17.02 22.75
C CYS A 73 6.35 -18.50 22.90
N LEU A 74 7.56 -18.82 23.36
CA LEU A 74 8.00 -20.21 23.48
C LEU A 74 7.29 -20.96 24.62
N PHE A 75 6.92 -20.25 25.70
CA PHE A 75 6.33 -20.85 26.90
C PHE A 75 4.83 -20.63 27.05
N SER A 76 4.21 -19.80 26.19
CA SER A 76 2.77 -19.56 26.24
C SER A 76 2.00 -20.69 25.60
N SER A 77 0.79 -20.97 26.09
CA SER A 77 -0.20 -21.82 25.40
C SER A 77 -0.64 -21.19 24.08
N HIS A 78 -1.29 -21.97 23.24
CA HIS A 78 -1.98 -21.42 22.08
C HIS A 78 -3.24 -20.67 22.51
N GLY A 79 -3.54 -19.57 21.82
CA GLY A 79 -4.79 -18.83 21.95
C GLY A 79 -5.91 -19.42 21.08
N ASP A 80 -6.90 -18.60 20.80
CA ASP A 80 -8.14 -18.92 20.09
C ASP A 80 -8.31 -18.16 18.76
N ILE A 81 -7.35 -17.27 18.42
CA ILE A 81 -7.39 -16.45 17.21
C ILE A 81 -6.94 -17.25 15.97
N ASP A 82 -7.70 -17.16 14.90
CA ASP A 82 -7.46 -17.88 13.64
C ASP A 82 -6.37 -17.23 12.79
N TYR A 83 -6.39 -15.90 12.69
CA TYR A 83 -5.54 -15.14 11.80
C TYR A 83 -4.82 -13.98 12.50
N LEU A 84 -3.57 -13.78 12.13
CA LEU A 84 -2.82 -12.55 12.39
C LEU A 84 -2.55 -11.88 11.04
N ILE A 85 -3.25 -10.78 10.74
CA ILE A 85 -3.07 -10.01 9.51
C ILE A 85 -2.07 -8.90 9.76
N MET A 86 -0.98 -8.88 8.99
CA MET A 86 0.15 -7.98 9.17
C MET A 86 0.43 -7.17 7.90
N GLY A 87 0.37 -5.84 8.00
CA GLY A 87 0.72 -4.95 6.91
C GLY A 87 2.23 -4.85 6.62
N ASP A 88 3.07 -5.07 7.62
CA ASP A 88 4.53 -5.05 7.45
C ASP A 88 5.16 -6.26 8.13
N PHE A 89 5.78 -7.13 7.32
CA PHE A 89 6.42 -8.35 7.82
C PHE A 89 7.68 -8.07 8.67
N ARG A 90 8.23 -6.85 8.66
CA ARG A 90 9.40 -6.43 9.46
C ARG A 90 9.05 -6.09 10.91
N LEU A 91 7.77 -5.99 11.26
CA LEU A 91 7.31 -5.65 12.62
C LEU A 91 7.40 -6.85 13.59
N PHE A 92 8.62 -7.39 13.77
CA PHE A 92 8.85 -8.61 14.58
C PHE A 92 8.34 -8.51 16.02
N ALA A 93 8.47 -7.33 16.65
CA ALA A 93 7.97 -7.14 18.00
C ALA A 93 6.46 -7.39 18.11
N LEU A 94 5.68 -6.93 17.15
CA LEU A 94 4.24 -7.14 17.12
C LEU A 94 3.91 -8.59 16.78
N LYS A 95 4.65 -9.19 15.84
CA LYS A 95 4.49 -10.60 15.53
C LYS A 95 4.67 -11.46 16.79
N PHE A 96 5.77 -11.30 17.52
CA PHE A 96 6.01 -12.03 18.78
C PHE A 96 4.99 -11.69 19.87
N ARG A 97 4.52 -10.45 19.97
CA ARG A 97 3.48 -10.04 20.93
C ARG A 97 2.16 -10.78 20.70
N PHE A 98 1.76 -10.97 19.44
CA PHE A 98 0.46 -11.54 19.09
C PHE A 98 0.51 -13.04 18.76
N LEU A 99 1.68 -13.59 18.47
CA LEU A 99 1.84 -15.01 18.16
C LEU A 99 1.23 -15.95 19.23
N PRO A 100 1.34 -15.71 20.54
CA PRO A 100 0.70 -16.54 21.56
C PRO A 100 -0.81 -16.56 21.50
N LYS A 101 -1.43 -15.53 20.90
CA LYS A 101 -2.88 -15.44 20.77
C LYS A 101 -3.43 -16.29 19.61
N LEU A 102 -2.56 -16.74 18.70
CA LEU A 102 -2.96 -17.64 17.64
C LEU A 102 -3.20 -19.05 18.16
N ARG A 103 -4.25 -19.68 17.65
CA ARG A 103 -4.50 -21.11 17.90
C ARG A 103 -3.44 -21.98 17.20
N LYS A 104 -3.37 -23.24 17.56
CA LYS A 104 -2.59 -24.24 16.83
C LYS A 104 -3.09 -24.29 15.37
N ASN A 105 -2.18 -24.29 14.40
CA ASN A 105 -2.44 -24.17 12.97
C ASN A 105 -3.08 -22.83 12.55
N GLY A 106 -3.07 -21.81 13.39
CA GLY A 106 -3.42 -20.43 13.03
C GLY A 106 -2.49 -19.92 11.93
N LYS A 107 -2.93 -18.89 11.20
CA LYS A 107 -2.21 -18.37 10.04
C LYS A 107 -1.80 -16.92 10.24
N ILE A 108 -0.58 -16.60 9.80
CA ILE A 108 -0.16 -15.23 9.62
C ILE A 108 -0.36 -14.89 8.14
N ILE A 109 -1.08 -13.81 7.88
CA ILE A 109 -1.36 -13.31 6.53
C ILE A 109 -0.66 -11.95 6.39
N TYR A 110 0.30 -11.87 5.48
CA TYR A 110 0.92 -10.60 5.13
C TYR A 110 0.13 -9.94 4.02
N VAL A 111 -0.21 -8.67 4.19
CA VAL A 111 -0.85 -7.85 3.15
C VAL A 111 0.14 -6.86 2.56
N ASP A 112 -0.20 -6.26 1.42
CA ASP A 112 0.72 -5.41 0.67
C ASP A 112 1.15 -4.15 1.45
N ASP A 113 2.46 -3.90 1.41
CA ASP A 113 3.12 -2.67 1.86
C ASP A 113 3.73 -1.93 0.64
N GLY A 114 2.89 -1.58 -0.31
CA GLY A 114 3.33 -1.03 -1.57
C GLY A 114 4.20 -1.99 -2.38
N ASN A 115 5.18 -1.44 -3.10
CA ASN A 115 6.04 -2.20 -4.01
C ASN A 115 7.16 -3.00 -3.30
N TYR A 116 7.24 -2.94 -1.97
CA TYR A 116 8.37 -3.52 -1.23
C TYR A 116 8.47 -5.04 -1.38
N LEU A 117 7.35 -5.75 -1.32
CA LEU A 117 7.33 -7.22 -1.50
C LEU A 117 7.78 -7.63 -2.90
N VAL A 118 7.39 -6.88 -3.92
CA VAL A 118 7.81 -7.11 -5.32
C VAL A 118 9.32 -6.89 -5.44
N SER A 119 9.84 -5.77 -4.95
CA SER A 119 11.28 -5.47 -4.95
C SER A 119 12.10 -6.52 -4.20
N LEU A 120 11.59 -7.00 -3.07
CA LEU A 120 12.23 -8.09 -2.31
C LEU A 120 12.21 -9.40 -3.10
N SER A 121 11.10 -9.74 -3.75
CA SER A 121 10.97 -10.96 -4.54
C SER A 121 11.93 -10.99 -5.74
N LYS A 122 12.18 -9.84 -6.34
CA LYS A 122 13.11 -9.65 -7.46
C LYS A 122 14.58 -9.50 -7.04
N GLY A 123 14.87 -9.46 -5.73
CA GLY A 123 16.22 -9.24 -5.20
C GLY A 123 16.76 -7.81 -5.41
N LEU A 124 15.88 -6.85 -5.71
CA LEU A 124 16.23 -5.45 -5.90
C LEU A 124 16.54 -4.75 -4.56
N CYS A 125 15.92 -5.19 -3.48
CA CYS A 125 16.25 -4.76 -2.13
C CYS A 125 16.74 -5.95 -1.28
N GLN A 126 17.62 -5.66 -0.31
CA GLN A 126 18.13 -6.67 0.61
C GLN A 126 17.70 -6.38 2.03
N LEU A 127 17.31 -7.43 2.74
CA LEU A 127 17.07 -7.33 4.17
C LEU A 127 18.39 -7.08 4.91
N SER A 128 18.38 -6.16 5.88
CA SER A 128 19.53 -5.98 6.77
C SER A 128 19.85 -7.27 7.51
N LEU A 129 21.12 -7.45 7.93
CA LEU A 129 21.54 -8.62 8.68
C LEU A 129 20.66 -8.83 9.93
N ALA A 130 20.38 -7.75 10.67
CA ALA A 130 19.52 -7.80 11.83
C ALA A 130 18.09 -8.29 11.51
N THR A 131 17.54 -7.89 10.33
CA THR A 131 16.23 -8.37 9.87
C THR A 131 16.27 -9.84 9.48
N ARG A 132 17.34 -10.29 8.82
CA ARG A 132 17.52 -11.72 8.47
C ARG A 132 17.59 -12.60 9.71
N VAL A 133 18.39 -12.19 10.73
CA VAL A 133 18.50 -12.92 11.99
C VAL A 133 17.14 -13.00 12.71
N ARG A 134 16.40 -11.89 12.77
CA ARG A 134 15.05 -11.87 13.38
C ARG A 134 14.07 -12.75 12.60
N SER A 135 14.13 -12.74 11.26
CA SER A 135 13.31 -13.63 10.42
C SER A 135 13.59 -15.10 10.73
N PHE A 136 14.86 -15.47 10.82
CA PHE A 136 15.25 -16.85 11.15
C PHE A 136 14.66 -17.31 12.50
N PHE A 137 14.86 -16.51 13.56
CA PHE A 137 14.28 -16.83 14.86
C PHE A 137 12.75 -16.87 14.84
N PHE A 138 12.12 -15.97 14.11
CA PHE A 138 10.67 -15.95 13.97
C PHE A 138 10.16 -17.21 13.27
N SER A 139 10.74 -17.61 12.16
CA SER A 139 10.39 -18.83 11.44
C SER A 139 10.62 -20.09 12.29
N TRP A 140 11.67 -20.12 13.09
CA TRP A 140 11.88 -21.21 14.04
C TRP A 140 10.77 -21.28 15.09
N VAL A 141 10.38 -20.15 15.70
CA VAL A 141 9.29 -20.10 16.69
C VAL A 141 7.96 -20.51 16.09
N THR A 142 7.63 -20.02 14.88
CA THR A 142 6.38 -20.40 14.19
C THR A 142 6.35 -21.87 13.83
N TYR A 143 7.48 -22.44 13.42
CA TYR A 143 7.61 -23.87 13.18
C TYR A 143 7.34 -24.68 14.47
N VAL A 144 8.01 -24.35 15.59
CA VAL A 144 7.80 -25.03 16.87
C VAL A 144 6.33 -24.93 17.32
N ARG A 145 5.67 -23.82 17.06
CA ARG A 145 4.26 -23.60 17.42
C ARG A 145 3.26 -24.09 16.38
N SER A 146 3.68 -24.72 15.29
CA SER A 146 2.81 -25.17 14.19
C SER A 146 1.92 -24.04 13.63
N ILE A 147 2.48 -22.85 13.45
CA ILE A 147 1.80 -21.69 12.88
C ILE A 147 2.30 -21.46 11.46
N MET A 148 1.40 -21.21 10.52
CA MET A 148 1.75 -20.94 9.13
C MET A 148 2.08 -19.45 8.96
N ASP A 149 3.31 -19.10 8.55
CA ASP A 149 3.84 -17.74 8.50
C ASP A 149 4.28 -17.24 7.11
N ASN A 150 4.00 -17.99 6.05
CA ASN A 150 4.42 -17.67 4.67
C ASN A 150 3.26 -17.33 3.73
N ASN A 151 2.12 -16.88 4.26
CA ASN A 151 0.96 -16.54 3.45
C ASN A 151 0.94 -15.06 3.11
N TYR A 152 0.86 -14.73 1.83
CA TYR A 152 0.85 -13.37 1.30
C TYR A 152 -0.41 -13.13 0.50
N PHE A 153 -1.30 -12.27 1.00
CA PHE A 153 -2.51 -11.84 0.32
C PHE A 153 -2.21 -10.54 -0.43
N THR A 154 -2.04 -10.63 -1.75
CA THR A 154 -1.39 -9.57 -2.53
C THR A 154 -2.08 -9.25 -3.86
N ILE A 155 -2.16 -7.94 -4.18
CA ILE A 155 -2.55 -7.43 -5.50
C ILE A 155 -1.44 -7.66 -6.53
N PHE A 156 -0.20 -7.90 -6.09
CA PHE A 156 0.98 -8.09 -6.94
C PHE A 156 1.23 -9.57 -7.30
N TYR A 157 0.23 -10.42 -7.15
CA TYR A 157 0.34 -11.87 -7.36
C TYR A 157 1.12 -12.26 -8.62
N GLN A 158 0.88 -11.57 -9.74
CA GLN A 158 1.52 -11.85 -11.02
C GLN A 158 3.00 -11.42 -11.10
N LEU A 159 3.43 -10.50 -10.23
CA LEU A 159 4.79 -9.92 -10.22
C LEU A 159 5.75 -10.65 -9.28
N ILE A 160 5.20 -11.44 -8.36
CA ILE A 160 5.99 -12.12 -7.33
C ILE A 160 6.27 -13.56 -7.78
N ASN A 161 7.56 -13.89 -7.91
CA ASN A 161 8.00 -15.25 -8.25
C ASN A 161 8.89 -15.81 -7.12
N LYS A 162 8.24 -16.24 -6.03
CA LYS A 162 8.89 -16.88 -4.88
C LYS A 162 8.15 -18.16 -4.55
N LYS A 163 8.75 -19.30 -4.87
CA LYS A 163 8.14 -20.63 -4.67
C LYS A 163 7.86 -20.96 -3.20
N GLU A 164 8.64 -20.42 -2.29
CA GLU A 164 8.49 -20.61 -0.84
C GLU A 164 7.35 -19.79 -0.23
N TRP A 165 6.79 -18.83 -0.96
CA TRP A 165 5.69 -18.00 -0.51
C TRP A 165 4.36 -18.59 -0.96
N ASN A 166 3.42 -18.72 -0.03
CA ASN A 166 2.04 -19.05 -0.35
C ASN A 166 1.30 -17.78 -0.75
N LEU A 167 1.26 -17.53 -2.06
CA LEU A 167 0.64 -16.33 -2.61
C LEU A 167 -0.86 -16.53 -2.76
N ILE A 168 -1.65 -15.62 -2.21
CA ILE A 168 -3.10 -15.58 -2.31
C ILE A 168 -3.46 -14.29 -3.05
N HIS A 169 -4.21 -14.42 -4.13
CA HIS A 169 -4.55 -13.27 -4.97
C HIS A 169 -5.57 -12.35 -4.31
N ASN A 170 -5.23 -11.08 -4.18
CA ASN A 170 -6.15 -10.02 -3.79
C ASN A 170 -6.71 -9.35 -5.05
N ASN A 171 -7.96 -9.68 -5.39
CA ASN A 171 -8.64 -9.14 -6.57
C ASN A 171 -9.33 -7.79 -6.31
N MET A 172 -9.31 -7.27 -5.08
CA MET A 172 -10.04 -6.05 -4.67
C MET A 172 -11.55 -6.15 -4.95
N GLU A 173 -12.12 -7.37 -4.91
CA GLU A 173 -13.50 -7.67 -5.33
C GLU A 173 -14.55 -6.93 -4.51
N SER A 174 -14.30 -6.77 -3.21
CA SER A 174 -15.26 -6.15 -2.33
C SER A 174 -15.41 -4.65 -2.54
N LEU A 175 -14.38 -4.02 -3.11
CA LEU A 175 -14.36 -2.59 -3.40
C LEU A 175 -14.74 -2.31 -4.86
N SER A 176 -14.38 -3.18 -5.79
CA SER A 176 -14.72 -3.01 -7.21
C SER A 176 -16.23 -2.97 -7.47
N GLY A 177 -17.01 -3.70 -6.67
CA GLY A 177 -18.48 -3.67 -6.73
C GLY A 177 -19.12 -2.35 -6.25
N LEU A 178 -18.37 -1.48 -5.58
CA LEU A 178 -18.83 -0.17 -5.13
C LEU A 178 -18.55 0.95 -6.15
N ALA A 179 -17.84 0.64 -7.22
CA ALA A 179 -17.34 1.61 -8.20
C ALA A 179 -18.35 1.97 -9.32
N ASP A 180 -19.64 1.66 -9.14
CA ASP A 180 -20.69 1.98 -10.13
C ASP A 180 -21.25 3.39 -9.89
N SER A 181 -20.91 4.35 -10.75
CA SER A 181 -21.06 5.76 -10.44
C SER A 181 -21.49 6.65 -11.62
N SER A 182 -22.07 7.82 -11.28
CA SER A 182 -22.66 8.78 -12.19
C SER A 182 -21.74 9.94 -12.60
N GLU A 183 -20.74 10.31 -11.78
CA GLU A 183 -19.85 11.44 -12.09
C GLU A 183 -18.62 10.96 -12.88
N LYS A 184 -18.44 11.50 -14.08
CA LYS A 184 -17.25 11.23 -14.91
C LYS A 184 -16.16 12.28 -14.64
N ALA A 185 -14.96 11.84 -14.34
CA ALA A 185 -13.83 12.74 -14.06
C ALA A 185 -12.48 12.13 -14.50
N VAL A 186 -11.51 13.00 -14.75
CA VAL A 186 -10.12 12.65 -15.00
C VAL A 186 -9.34 12.85 -13.69
N TYR A 187 -8.44 11.94 -13.36
CA TYR A 187 -7.63 12.01 -12.13
C TYR A 187 -6.16 12.07 -12.44
N ILE A 188 -5.46 12.98 -11.77
CA ILE A 188 -3.99 13.08 -11.76
C ILE A 188 -3.52 12.74 -10.35
N ILE A 189 -2.86 11.58 -10.21
CA ILE A 189 -2.36 11.09 -8.91
C ILE A 189 -0.93 11.59 -8.71
N GLY A 190 -0.75 12.44 -7.70
CA GLY A 190 0.55 12.94 -7.30
C GLY A 190 1.45 11.87 -6.69
N THR A 191 2.75 12.11 -6.68
CA THR A 191 3.75 11.30 -5.99
C THR A 191 4.46 12.13 -4.93
N ALA A 192 5.12 11.50 -3.96
CA ALA A 192 5.96 12.20 -2.99
C ALA A 192 7.15 12.86 -3.72
N SER A 193 7.00 14.14 -4.06
CA SER A 193 7.88 14.85 -5.00
C SER A 193 9.35 14.81 -4.58
N SER A 194 9.66 15.00 -3.29
CA SER A 194 11.04 14.92 -2.78
C SER A 194 11.64 13.55 -2.99
N ILE A 195 10.93 12.48 -2.57
CA ILE A 195 11.40 11.09 -2.71
C ILE A 195 11.54 10.72 -4.20
N TYR A 196 10.57 11.14 -5.03
CA TYR A 196 10.59 10.87 -6.45
C TYR A 196 11.80 11.54 -7.13
N CYS A 197 12.03 12.84 -6.86
CA CYS A 197 13.16 13.59 -7.40
C CYS A 197 14.50 12.97 -6.99
N ASP A 198 14.66 12.59 -5.71
CA ASP A 198 15.86 11.93 -5.21
C ASP A 198 16.09 10.56 -5.88
N THR A 199 15.01 9.78 -6.05
CA THR A 199 15.08 8.46 -6.68
C THR A 199 15.55 8.54 -8.13
N ILE A 200 15.01 9.47 -8.92
CA ILE A 200 15.33 9.59 -10.34
C ILE A 200 16.43 10.61 -10.66
N GLY A 201 16.98 11.27 -9.63
CA GLY A 201 18.12 12.19 -9.77
C GLY A 201 17.80 13.45 -10.57
N ILE A 202 16.63 14.07 -10.34
CA ILE A 202 16.25 15.36 -10.95
C ILE A 202 16.05 16.43 -9.89
N SER A 203 16.18 17.70 -10.28
CA SER A 203 15.87 18.81 -9.39
C SER A 203 14.36 18.97 -9.19
N SER A 204 13.96 19.50 -8.03
CA SER A 204 12.58 19.85 -7.73
C SER A 204 12.01 20.82 -8.76
N ASP A 205 12.80 21.79 -9.26
CA ASP A 205 12.36 22.74 -10.28
C ASP A 205 12.07 22.08 -11.63
N ARG A 206 12.89 21.09 -12.01
CA ARG A 206 12.61 20.29 -13.22
C ARG A 206 11.31 19.54 -13.06
N TYR A 207 11.10 18.88 -11.93
CA TYR A 207 9.85 18.18 -11.62
C TYR A 207 8.64 19.10 -11.70
N LYS A 208 8.72 20.29 -11.06
CA LYS A 208 7.64 21.30 -11.10
C LYS A 208 7.29 21.71 -12.53
N LYS A 209 8.29 22.01 -13.36
CA LYS A 209 8.08 22.37 -14.77
C LYS A 209 7.39 21.27 -15.56
N VAL A 210 7.83 20.02 -15.37
CA VAL A 210 7.24 18.87 -16.04
C VAL A 210 5.80 18.66 -15.56
N LEU A 211 5.54 18.70 -14.25
CA LEU A 211 4.19 18.54 -13.71
C LEU A 211 3.23 19.60 -14.25
N LEU A 212 3.65 20.88 -14.29
CA LEU A 212 2.84 21.96 -14.84
C LEU A 212 2.54 21.75 -16.33
N HIS A 213 3.52 21.30 -17.12
CA HIS A 213 3.33 20.97 -18.52
C HIS A 213 2.31 19.85 -18.70
N VAL A 214 2.45 18.76 -17.94
CA VAL A 214 1.50 17.63 -17.96
C VAL A 214 0.09 18.07 -17.60
N MET A 215 -0.07 18.85 -16.51
CA MET A 215 -1.38 19.36 -16.09
C MET A 215 -2.06 20.18 -17.20
N LYS A 216 -1.32 21.07 -17.88
CA LYS A 216 -1.83 21.85 -19.00
C LYS A 216 -2.24 20.97 -20.17
N THR A 217 -1.37 20.03 -20.58
CA THR A 217 -1.65 19.10 -21.67
C THR A 217 -2.89 18.24 -21.39
N ILE A 218 -3.05 17.74 -20.16
CA ILE A 218 -4.24 16.99 -19.76
C ILE A 218 -5.48 17.91 -19.84
N LYS A 219 -5.38 19.15 -19.37
CA LYS A 219 -6.50 20.11 -19.46
C LYS A 219 -6.90 20.43 -20.90
N GLU A 220 -5.94 20.54 -21.79
CA GLU A 220 -6.17 20.74 -23.24
C GLU A 220 -6.85 19.52 -23.89
N ASN A 221 -6.47 18.29 -23.48
CA ASN A 221 -7.07 17.04 -23.99
C ASN A 221 -8.47 16.77 -23.43
N PHE A 222 -8.80 17.30 -22.26
CA PHE A 222 -10.08 17.13 -21.58
C PHE A 222 -10.69 18.49 -21.19
N PRO A 223 -10.98 19.37 -22.17
CA PRO A 223 -11.37 20.76 -21.90
C PRO A 223 -12.69 20.89 -21.15
N ASN A 224 -13.62 19.97 -21.38
CA ASN A 224 -14.98 19.98 -20.82
C ASN A 224 -15.16 19.09 -19.61
N ASP A 225 -14.12 18.30 -19.27
CA ASP A 225 -14.22 17.34 -18.19
C ASP A 225 -13.75 17.92 -16.85
N ILE A 226 -14.29 17.38 -15.78
CA ILE A 226 -13.80 17.67 -14.44
C ILE A 226 -12.47 16.93 -14.26
N ILE A 227 -11.42 17.67 -13.91
CA ILE A 227 -10.10 17.13 -13.65
C ILE A 227 -9.77 17.35 -12.18
N TYR A 228 -9.37 16.29 -11.49
CA TYR A 228 -8.88 16.35 -10.11
C TYR A 228 -7.40 16.06 -10.07
N TYR A 229 -6.65 16.91 -9.36
CA TYR A 229 -5.30 16.59 -8.91
C TYR A 229 -5.35 16.12 -7.46
N ILE A 230 -4.86 14.91 -7.20
CA ILE A 230 -4.80 14.31 -5.87
C ILE A 230 -3.34 14.30 -5.41
N PRO A 231 -2.94 15.13 -4.44
CA PRO A 231 -1.57 15.20 -3.96
C PRO A 231 -1.21 13.94 -3.17
N HIS A 232 0.07 13.59 -3.19
CA HIS A 232 0.56 12.57 -2.28
C HIS A 232 0.51 13.09 -0.83
N ARG A 233 0.15 12.24 0.12
CA ARG A 233 -0.03 12.62 1.55
C ARG A 233 1.20 13.25 2.21
N ARG A 234 2.41 13.02 1.67
CA ARG A 234 3.69 13.58 2.15
C ARG A 234 4.10 14.86 1.44
N ASP A 235 3.35 15.30 0.45
CA ASP A 235 3.63 16.54 -0.24
C ASP A 235 3.01 17.74 0.51
N ASP A 236 3.84 18.70 0.90
CA ASP A 236 3.38 20.03 1.25
C ASP A 236 3.38 20.87 -0.03
N ALA A 237 2.19 20.97 -0.62
CA ALA A 237 2.06 21.42 -1.99
C ALA A 237 1.19 22.67 -2.11
N SER A 238 1.46 23.73 -1.34
CA SER A 238 0.81 25.04 -1.53
C SER A 238 0.91 25.50 -2.98
N TRP A 239 2.11 25.41 -3.59
CA TRP A 239 2.34 25.76 -4.98
C TRP A 239 1.53 24.92 -5.99
N ILE A 240 1.26 23.65 -5.69
CA ILE A 240 0.45 22.78 -6.57
C ILE A 240 -1.00 23.24 -6.54
N LYS A 241 -1.52 23.63 -5.39
CA LYS A 241 -2.88 24.16 -5.30
C LYS A 241 -3.05 25.43 -6.14
N GLU A 242 -2.12 26.37 -6.01
CA GLU A 242 -2.09 27.59 -6.82
C GLU A 242 -2.00 27.26 -8.34
N ALA A 243 -1.19 26.28 -8.70
CA ALA A 243 -1.07 25.83 -10.09
C ALA A 243 -2.34 25.18 -10.60
N CYS A 244 -3.01 24.37 -9.79
CA CYS A 244 -4.30 23.79 -10.13
C CYS A 244 -5.36 24.86 -10.38
N ASP A 245 -5.46 25.83 -9.50
CA ASP A 245 -6.41 26.94 -9.62
C ASP A 245 -6.14 27.75 -10.91
N ALA A 246 -4.87 28.05 -11.22
CA ALA A 246 -4.48 28.79 -12.42
C ALA A 246 -4.78 28.05 -13.74
N ILE A 247 -4.78 26.71 -13.73
CA ILE A 247 -5.03 25.86 -14.92
C ILE A 247 -6.51 25.46 -15.03
N GLY A 248 -7.30 25.65 -13.98
CA GLY A 248 -8.70 25.21 -13.91
C GLY A 248 -8.84 23.71 -13.62
N ILE A 249 -7.93 23.16 -12.79
CA ILE A 249 -7.94 21.79 -12.27
C ILE A 249 -8.35 21.87 -10.80
N LYS A 250 -9.20 20.95 -10.35
CA LYS A 250 -9.64 20.89 -8.95
C LYS A 250 -8.57 20.19 -8.11
N TYR A 251 -7.98 20.91 -7.15
CA TYR A 251 -7.11 20.30 -6.13
C TYR A 251 -7.95 19.59 -5.09
N TYR A 252 -7.69 18.30 -4.87
CA TYR A 252 -8.46 17.48 -3.93
C TYR A 252 -7.53 16.69 -3.01
N LYS A 253 -7.56 17.00 -1.71
CA LYS A 253 -6.81 16.27 -0.69
C LYS A 253 -7.70 15.17 -0.10
N CYS A 254 -7.26 13.93 -0.22
CA CYS A 254 -7.98 12.77 0.30
C CYS A 254 -8.12 12.80 1.81
N GLU A 255 -9.28 12.39 2.30
CA GLU A 255 -9.54 12.18 3.74
C GLU A 255 -9.02 10.82 4.22
N SER A 256 -9.07 9.79 3.35
CA SER A 256 -8.56 8.45 3.65
C SER A 256 -7.45 8.04 2.68
N CYS A 257 -7.73 7.24 1.70
CA CYS A 257 -6.83 6.94 0.58
C CYS A 257 -7.55 7.20 -0.74
N VAL A 258 -6.79 7.38 -1.80
CA VAL A 258 -7.35 7.78 -3.10
C VAL A 258 -8.39 6.80 -3.61
N GLU A 259 -8.19 5.52 -3.37
CA GLU A 259 -9.10 4.45 -3.79
C GLU A 259 -10.50 4.60 -3.15
N ILE A 260 -10.52 4.77 -1.83
CA ILE A 260 -11.77 4.92 -1.06
C ILE A 260 -12.44 6.26 -1.37
N ASP A 261 -11.66 7.32 -1.47
CA ASP A 261 -12.20 8.64 -1.73
C ASP A 261 -12.85 8.74 -3.12
N ILE A 262 -12.27 8.12 -4.15
CA ILE A 262 -12.89 8.05 -5.49
C ILE A 262 -14.19 7.23 -5.43
N ILE A 263 -14.22 6.10 -4.73
CA ILE A 263 -15.43 5.28 -4.56
C ILE A 263 -16.52 6.07 -3.83
N HIS A 264 -16.19 6.72 -2.70
CA HIS A 264 -17.16 7.48 -1.90
C HIS A 264 -17.74 8.69 -2.63
N ARG A 265 -17.02 9.24 -3.61
CA ARG A 265 -17.52 10.31 -4.46
C ARG A 265 -18.47 9.80 -5.54
N ASN A 266 -18.72 8.50 -5.62
CA ASN A 266 -19.46 7.91 -6.73
C ASN A 266 -18.90 8.37 -8.09
N ALA A 267 -17.58 8.40 -8.23
CA ALA A 267 -16.93 8.87 -9.44
C ALA A 267 -16.46 7.71 -10.31
N SER A 268 -16.79 7.75 -11.60
CA SER A 268 -16.27 6.84 -12.62
C SER A 268 -15.11 7.52 -13.33
N PRO A 269 -13.86 7.09 -13.12
CA PRO A 269 -12.74 7.70 -13.78
C PRO A 269 -12.80 7.50 -15.29
N ILE A 270 -12.74 8.61 -16.07
CA ILE A 270 -12.57 8.59 -17.53
C ILE A 270 -11.18 8.07 -17.85
N GLU A 271 -10.17 8.71 -17.25
CA GLU A 271 -8.76 8.32 -17.33
C GLU A 271 -8.05 8.69 -16.04
N ILE A 272 -7.02 7.92 -15.69
CA ILE A 272 -6.19 8.14 -14.51
C ILE A 272 -4.74 8.28 -14.95
N PHE A 273 -4.12 9.38 -14.57
CA PHE A 273 -2.70 9.67 -14.77
C PHE A 273 -1.97 9.67 -13.43
N GLY A 274 -0.69 9.33 -13.42
CA GLY A 274 0.13 9.48 -12.20
C GLY A 274 1.59 9.19 -12.43
N PHE A 275 2.43 9.58 -11.45
CA PHE A 275 3.88 9.47 -11.52
C PHE A 275 4.35 8.32 -10.65
N SER A 276 4.52 7.12 -11.23
CA SER A 276 5.11 5.93 -10.60
C SER A 276 4.55 5.61 -9.20
N SER A 277 3.27 5.87 -9.00
CA SER A 277 2.57 5.61 -7.74
C SER A 277 1.96 4.21 -7.73
N THR A 278 2.14 3.47 -6.62
CA THR A 278 1.47 2.16 -6.43
C THR A 278 -0.05 2.26 -6.44
N ALA A 279 -0.61 3.44 -6.15
CA ALA A 279 -2.04 3.70 -6.28
C ALA A 279 -2.56 3.49 -7.72
N LEU A 280 -1.72 3.62 -8.75
CA LEU A 280 -2.12 3.32 -10.13
C LEU A 280 -2.46 1.83 -10.31
N ILE A 281 -1.80 0.95 -9.58
CA ILE A 281 -2.05 -0.50 -9.62
C ILE A 281 -3.37 -0.84 -8.95
N THR A 282 -3.62 -0.30 -7.76
CA THR A 282 -4.88 -0.49 -7.04
C THR A 282 -6.06 0.09 -7.81
N LEU A 283 -5.91 1.30 -8.35
CA LEU A 283 -6.93 1.96 -9.16
C LEU A 283 -7.20 1.20 -10.48
N LYS A 284 -6.17 0.63 -11.13
CA LYS A 284 -6.37 -0.22 -12.30
C LYS A 284 -7.16 -1.49 -11.98
N ARG A 285 -6.94 -2.07 -10.80
CA ARG A 285 -7.73 -3.23 -10.32
C ARG A 285 -9.18 -2.85 -10.03
N LEU A 286 -9.40 -1.75 -9.32
CA LEU A 286 -10.74 -1.27 -8.96
C LEU A 286 -11.55 -0.82 -10.18
N PHE A 287 -10.92 -0.10 -11.10
CA PHE A 287 -11.53 0.44 -12.31
C PHE A 287 -10.95 -0.23 -13.56
N SER A 288 -11.22 -1.53 -13.73
CA SER A 288 -10.58 -2.37 -14.76
C SER A 288 -10.78 -1.86 -16.18
N LYS A 289 -11.91 -1.19 -16.46
CA LYS A 289 -12.25 -0.61 -17.79
C LYS A 289 -11.60 0.75 -18.01
N THR A 290 -11.13 1.42 -16.94
CA THR A 290 -10.52 2.74 -17.03
C THR A 290 -9.11 2.65 -17.60
N LYS A 291 -8.77 3.56 -18.48
CA LYS A 291 -7.41 3.76 -18.95
C LYS A 291 -6.58 4.38 -17.83
N VAL A 292 -5.49 3.70 -17.46
CA VAL A 292 -4.53 4.18 -16.44
C VAL A 292 -3.18 4.38 -17.11
N THR A 293 -2.63 5.58 -16.96
CA THR A 293 -1.37 5.98 -17.59
C THR A 293 -0.35 6.35 -16.52
N ASN A 294 0.74 5.61 -16.46
CA ASN A 294 1.92 5.96 -15.70
C ASN A 294 2.78 6.94 -16.50
N LEU A 295 3.00 8.12 -15.96
CA LEU A 295 3.87 9.13 -16.51
C LEU A 295 5.26 8.99 -15.87
N PHE A 296 6.31 8.89 -16.67
CA PHE A 296 7.64 8.80 -16.11
C PHE A 296 8.61 9.81 -16.73
N ILE A 297 9.47 10.37 -15.88
CA ILE A 297 10.50 11.33 -16.28
C ILE A 297 11.82 10.57 -16.37
N GLU A 298 12.52 10.70 -17.49
CA GLU A 298 13.86 10.16 -17.63
C GLU A 298 14.83 10.96 -16.77
N GLY A 299 15.46 10.29 -15.81
CA GLY A 299 16.36 10.89 -14.84
C GLY A 299 17.81 10.47 -15.01
N GLY A 300 18.73 11.18 -14.36
CA GLY A 300 20.15 10.90 -14.30
C GLY A 300 20.56 10.15 -13.03
N CYS A 301 19.86 9.10 -12.68
CA CYS A 301 19.99 8.41 -11.39
C CYS A 301 21.33 7.75 -11.12
N ASN A 302 21.62 7.48 -9.84
CA ASN A 302 22.63 6.50 -9.48
C ASN A 302 22.22 5.10 -9.97
N LYS A 303 23.19 4.22 -10.21
CA LYS A 303 22.96 2.90 -10.83
C LYS A 303 21.93 2.01 -10.11
N GLN A 304 21.76 2.16 -8.80
CA GLN A 304 20.84 1.35 -8.00
C GLN A 304 19.40 1.87 -8.14
N GLY A 305 19.17 3.16 -7.96
CA GLY A 305 17.85 3.77 -8.09
C GLY A 305 17.24 3.61 -9.48
N VAL A 306 18.08 3.64 -10.56
CA VAL A 306 17.62 3.37 -11.93
C VAL A 306 17.04 1.98 -12.05
N LYS A 307 17.73 0.94 -11.52
CA LYS A 307 17.24 -0.44 -11.64
C LYS A 307 15.90 -0.66 -10.99
N GLU A 308 15.73 -0.12 -9.77
CA GLU A 308 14.46 -0.22 -9.05
C GLU A 308 13.34 0.53 -9.79
N TYR A 309 13.65 1.72 -10.29
CA TYR A 309 12.70 2.53 -11.04
C TYR A 309 12.29 1.90 -12.38
N MET A 310 13.25 1.41 -13.16
CA MET A 310 12.96 0.71 -14.42
C MET A 310 12.18 -0.57 -14.18
N SER A 311 12.53 -1.34 -13.14
CA SER A 311 11.75 -2.53 -12.77
C SER A 311 10.29 -2.19 -12.41
N LEU A 312 10.05 -1.05 -11.76
CA LEU A 312 8.69 -0.59 -11.47
C LEU A 312 7.93 -0.22 -12.75
N ILE A 313 8.60 0.38 -13.72
CA ILE A 313 8.01 0.68 -15.04
C ILE A 313 7.62 -0.61 -15.76
N ASP A 314 8.49 -1.62 -15.76
CA ASP A 314 8.18 -2.94 -16.33
C ASP A 314 6.98 -3.59 -15.64
N ASP A 315 6.87 -3.43 -14.31
CA ASP A 315 5.72 -3.92 -13.54
C ASP A 315 4.41 -3.27 -13.96
N PHE A 316 4.40 -1.95 -14.20
CA PHE A 316 3.23 -1.25 -14.70
C PHE A 316 2.81 -1.80 -16.07
N ILE A 317 3.75 -1.98 -16.98
CA ILE A 317 3.50 -2.54 -18.32
C ILE A 317 2.91 -3.96 -18.21
N GLN A 318 3.50 -4.82 -17.37
CA GLN A 318 3.03 -6.19 -17.15
C GLN A 318 1.61 -6.23 -16.58
N LEU A 319 1.22 -5.24 -15.78
CA LEU A 319 -0.13 -5.10 -15.22
C LEU A 319 -1.12 -4.38 -16.14
N GLY A 320 -0.74 -4.08 -17.38
CA GLY A 320 -1.60 -3.44 -18.38
C GLY A 320 -1.82 -1.94 -18.12
N ILE A 321 -0.92 -1.30 -17.38
CA ILE A 321 -0.89 0.15 -17.20
C ILE A 321 -0.05 0.75 -18.33
N GLN A 322 -0.63 1.69 -19.09
CA GLN A 322 0.10 2.40 -20.13
C GLN A 322 1.23 3.21 -19.49
N THR A 323 2.40 3.20 -20.09
CA THR A 323 3.54 3.97 -19.59
C THR A 323 4.02 4.94 -20.66
N GLN A 324 4.08 6.21 -20.29
CA GLN A 324 4.44 7.30 -21.19
C GLN A 324 5.63 8.08 -20.62
N LYS A 325 6.68 8.21 -21.42
CA LYS A 325 7.83 9.08 -21.13
C LYS A 325 7.45 10.53 -21.39
N ILE A 326 7.88 11.43 -20.49
CA ILE A 326 7.66 12.86 -20.55
C ILE A 326 9.00 13.60 -20.62
#